data_1fbbf0de51cfa9191e14c0625331ecc5
#
_entry.id   1fbbf0de51cfa9191e14c0625331ecc5
#
_cell.length_a   1.000
_cell.length_b   1.000
_cell.length_c   1.000
_cell.angle_alpha   90.00
_cell.angle_beta   90.00
_cell.angle_gamma   90.00
#
_symmetry.space_group_name_H-M   'P 1'
#
loop_
_entity.id
_entity.type
_entity.pdbx_description
1 polymer ?
#
loop_
_entity_poly.entity_id
_entity_poly.type
_entity_poly.pdbx_seq_one_letter_code
_entity_poly.pdbx_strand_id
1 'polypeptide(L)'
;MTAEKLRIGYIPEHFSTPLHFAIKHFGLEADIKPFPTGTGALTASLKDDSIDVAIGLTEGFVADLGKTNAKQETPAYKLVGTYVESPLCWAISVGNKSSVNSEDDLNAKRVGVSRIGSGSYVMSYVLADQKGWLKKSKSPFEVVPLGDFKALRDGVNAGDKADFFMWEHFTTKKYYDNGELKRVGEIYTPWPSWMIAARDATDKKLEVMAEKLNQGVAWFREHQEESVEHITGTMEYSQEDANAWLKTVKFADNVRGVDSGVVEHTISILQKGGVLDDKNGGVKGMVAISRSERGH
;
A
#
# COMPACT_ATOMS: atom_id res chain seq x y z
N MET A 1 -15.32 32.50 -10.98
CA MET A 1 -15.51 31.25 -10.20
C MET A 1 -14.18 30.55 -10.21
N THR A 2 -13.50 30.43 -9.07
CA THR A 2 -12.28 29.63 -8.95
C THR A 2 -12.67 28.19 -9.23
N ALA A 3 -11.99 27.53 -10.18
CA ALA A 3 -12.21 26.10 -10.43
C ALA A 3 -12.01 25.32 -9.13
N GLU A 4 -12.93 24.44 -8.81
CA GLU A 4 -12.83 23.59 -7.63
C GLU A 4 -11.59 22.69 -7.75
N LYS A 5 -10.73 22.69 -6.72
CA LYS A 5 -9.50 21.90 -6.69
C LYS A 5 -9.81 20.40 -6.53
N LEU A 6 -8.92 19.54 -7.03
CA LEU A 6 -8.98 18.11 -6.71
C LEU A 6 -8.71 17.88 -5.23
N ARG A 7 -9.54 17.09 -4.57
CA ARG A 7 -9.34 16.61 -3.20
C ARG A 7 -8.59 15.27 -3.28
N ILE A 8 -7.29 15.27 -2.91
CA ILE A 8 -6.42 14.09 -3.05
C ILE A 8 -6.14 13.50 -1.67
N GLY A 9 -6.60 12.27 -1.42
CA GLY A 9 -6.23 11.49 -0.26
C GLY A 9 -4.91 10.75 -0.46
N TYR A 10 -4.05 10.73 0.56
CA TYR A 10 -2.77 10.03 0.52
C TYR A 10 -2.41 9.42 1.89
N ILE A 11 -1.52 8.44 1.90
CA ILE A 11 -0.96 7.89 3.14
C ILE A 11 0.30 8.72 3.49
N PRO A 12 0.39 9.29 4.72
CA PRO A 12 1.48 10.18 5.09
C PRO A 12 2.76 9.39 5.45
N GLU A 13 3.34 8.77 4.45
CA GLU A 13 4.61 8.03 4.50
C GLU A 13 5.58 8.62 3.47
N HIS A 14 6.84 8.23 3.50
CA HIS A 14 7.89 8.69 2.61
C HIS A 14 7.53 8.57 1.11
N PHE A 15 6.64 7.65 0.75
CA PHE A 15 6.07 7.55 -0.61
C PHE A 15 5.28 8.79 -1.05
N SER A 16 4.82 9.64 -0.13
CA SER A 16 4.10 10.88 -0.48
C SER A 16 5.01 12.02 -0.95
N THR A 17 6.33 11.90 -0.84
CA THR A 17 7.28 12.96 -1.16
C THR A 17 7.10 13.54 -2.58
N PRO A 18 6.97 12.74 -3.67
CA PRO A 18 6.74 13.30 -5.01
C PRO A 18 5.43 14.09 -5.15
N LEU A 19 4.37 13.72 -4.41
CA LEU A 19 3.12 14.49 -4.38
C LEU A 19 3.34 15.88 -3.76
N HIS A 20 4.10 15.96 -2.66
CA HIS A 20 4.47 17.24 -2.04
C HIS A 20 5.33 18.08 -2.97
N PHE A 21 6.25 17.48 -3.73
CA PHE A 21 7.06 18.17 -4.72
C PHE A 21 6.26 18.64 -5.93
N ALA A 22 5.26 17.88 -6.38
CA ALA A 22 4.33 18.32 -7.42
C ALA A 22 3.59 19.60 -7.03
N ILE A 23 3.21 19.75 -5.76
CA ILE A 23 2.60 20.95 -5.22
C ILE A 23 3.64 22.08 -5.08
N LYS A 24 4.77 21.81 -4.42
CA LYS A 24 5.76 22.81 -4.05
C LYS A 24 6.48 23.42 -5.25
N HIS A 25 6.87 22.60 -6.23
CA HIS A 25 7.73 23.01 -7.34
C HIS A 25 7.01 23.17 -8.67
N PHE A 26 5.88 22.47 -8.86
CA PHE A 26 5.23 22.40 -10.17
C PHE A 26 3.79 22.93 -10.18
N GLY A 27 3.34 23.50 -9.05
CA GLY A 27 2.06 24.18 -8.97
C GLY A 27 0.85 23.24 -9.16
N LEU A 28 0.93 22.01 -8.67
CA LEU A 28 -0.26 21.16 -8.56
C LEU A 28 -1.26 21.80 -7.59
N GLU A 29 -2.35 22.31 -8.11
CA GLU A 29 -3.44 22.88 -7.33
C GLU A 29 -4.37 21.76 -6.86
N ALA A 30 -4.19 21.29 -5.61
CA ALA A 30 -4.99 20.26 -4.99
C ALA A 30 -5.13 20.50 -3.49
N ASP A 31 -6.24 20.04 -2.92
CA ASP A 31 -6.44 19.96 -1.49
C ASP A 31 -6.06 18.54 -1.03
N ILE A 32 -4.88 18.40 -0.41
CA ILE A 32 -4.36 17.10 0.01
C ILE A 32 -4.77 16.77 1.44
N LYS A 33 -5.22 15.53 1.66
CA LYS A 33 -5.67 15.03 2.97
C LYS A 33 -4.92 13.76 3.36
N PRO A 34 -4.23 13.74 4.52
CA PRO A 34 -3.52 12.54 4.99
C PRO A 34 -4.47 11.51 5.60
N PHE A 35 -4.21 10.22 5.34
CA PHE A 35 -4.94 9.07 5.86
C PHE A 35 -3.98 8.08 6.52
N PRO A 36 -3.57 8.31 7.79
CA PRO A 36 -2.60 7.46 8.49
C PRO A 36 -3.13 6.04 8.77
N THR A 37 -4.43 5.83 8.66
CA THR A 37 -5.06 4.51 8.82
C THR A 37 -5.05 3.68 7.52
N GLY A 38 -4.45 4.19 6.44
CA GLY A 38 -4.15 3.48 5.21
C GLY A 38 -5.27 3.40 4.20
N THR A 39 -5.08 2.55 3.18
CA THR A 39 -5.92 2.46 1.97
C THR A 39 -7.40 2.21 2.25
N GLY A 40 -7.75 1.51 3.34
CA GLY A 40 -9.15 1.29 3.67
C GLY A 40 -9.93 2.57 4.01
N ALA A 41 -9.29 3.55 4.63
CA ALA A 41 -9.90 4.85 4.88
C ALA A 41 -10.00 5.67 3.58
N LEU A 42 -9.00 5.55 2.69
CA LEU A 42 -9.03 6.16 1.36
C LEU A 42 -10.21 5.64 0.53
N THR A 43 -10.43 4.31 0.48
CA THR A 43 -11.55 3.72 -0.26
C THR A 43 -12.91 4.14 0.30
N ALA A 44 -13.05 4.25 1.63
CA ALA A 44 -14.26 4.77 2.26
C ALA A 44 -14.51 6.23 1.85
N SER A 45 -13.47 7.07 1.85
CA SER A 45 -13.56 8.49 1.49
C SER A 45 -13.78 8.73 -0.01
N LEU A 46 -13.35 7.82 -0.89
CA LEU A 46 -13.77 7.83 -2.30
C LEU A 46 -15.27 7.50 -2.45
N LYS A 47 -15.80 6.60 -1.63
CA LYS A 47 -17.21 6.18 -1.69
C LYS A 47 -18.16 7.23 -1.13
N ASP A 48 -17.78 7.92 -0.06
CA ASP A 48 -18.60 8.95 0.60
C ASP A 48 -18.45 10.36 0.01
N ASP A 49 -17.67 10.51 -1.09
CA ASP A 49 -17.43 11.78 -1.77
C ASP A 49 -16.61 12.81 -0.96
N SER A 50 -15.84 12.39 0.00
CA SER A 50 -14.97 13.30 0.75
C SER A 50 -13.61 13.57 0.10
N ILE A 51 -13.21 12.74 -0.88
CA ILE A 51 -12.06 12.93 -1.76
C ILE A 51 -12.39 12.50 -3.21
N ASP A 52 -11.69 13.08 -4.18
CA ASP A 52 -11.86 12.78 -5.62
C ASP A 52 -10.87 11.75 -6.11
N VAL A 53 -9.64 11.80 -5.57
CA VAL A 53 -8.51 10.94 -5.93
C VAL A 53 -7.87 10.36 -4.68
N ALA A 54 -7.38 9.14 -4.77
CA ALA A 54 -6.61 8.49 -3.71
C ALA A 54 -5.32 7.90 -4.25
N ILE A 55 -4.22 8.06 -3.49
CA ILE A 55 -2.94 7.40 -3.72
C ILE A 55 -2.72 6.42 -2.57
N GLY A 56 -2.72 5.11 -2.87
CA GLY A 56 -2.70 4.07 -1.85
C GLY A 56 -2.22 2.71 -2.37
N LEU A 57 -2.25 1.72 -1.50
CA LEU A 57 -1.74 0.37 -1.77
C LEU A 57 -2.62 -0.38 -2.79
N THR A 58 -1.97 -1.05 -3.73
CA THR A 58 -2.58 -1.82 -4.82
C THR A 58 -3.59 -2.84 -4.31
N GLU A 59 -3.19 -3.69 -3.38
CA GLU A 59 -4.02 -4.75 -2.83
C GLU A 59 -5.27 -4.22 -2.10
N GLY A 60 -5.16 -3.07 -1.48
CA GLY A 60 -6.28 -2.43 -0.78
C GLY A 60 -7.38 -1.98 -1.76
N PHE A 61 -6.99 -1.35 -2.86
CA PHE A 61 -7.95 -0.96 -3.91
C PHE A 61 -8.53 -2.17 -4.64
N VAL A 62 -7.68 -3.13 -5.03
CA VAL A 62 -8.12 -4.33 -5.77
C VAL A 62 -9.07 -5.17 -4.91
N ALA A 63 -8.79 -5.33 -3.61
CA ALA A 63 -9.67 -6.05 -2.70
C ALA A 63 -11.05 -5.38 -2.57
N ASP A 64 -11.10 -4.06 -2.45
CA ASP A 64 -12.35 -3.32 -2.32
C ASP A 64 -13.18 -3.36 -3.60
N LEU A 65 -12.54 -3.12 -4.76
CA LEU A 65 -13.19 -3.20 -6.07
C LEU A 65 -13.66 -4.63 -6.38
N GLY A 66 -12.87 -5.66 -6.02
CA GLY A 66 -13.25 -7.06 -6.19
C GLY A 66 -14.49 -7.43 -5.38
N LYS A 67 -14.59 -6.97 -4.14
CA LYS A 67 -15.78 -7.17 -3.30
C LYS A 67 -17.01 -6.44 -3.85
N THR A 68 -16.83 -5.26 -4.44
CA THR A 68 -17.89 -4.51 -5.12
C THR A 68 -18.40 -5.28 -6.35
N ASN A 69 -17.46 -5.79 -7.17
CA ASN A 69 -17.82 -6.59 -8.35
C ASN A 69 -18.54 -7.89 -7.99
N ALA A 70 -18.12 -8.57 -6.92
CA ALA A 70 -18.78 -9.80 -6.44
C ALA A 70 -20.25 -9.58 -6.07
N LYS A 71 -20.60 -8.39 -5.62
CA LYS A 71 -21.99 -7.97 -5.33
C LYS A 71 -22.74 -7.47 -6.56
N GLN A 72 -22.08 -7.39 -7.72
CA GLN A 72 -22.62 -6.79 -8.95
C GLN A 72 -23.02 -5.32 -8.79
N GLU A 73 -22.36 -4.60 -7.88
CA GLU A 73 -22.53 -3.17 -7.66
C GLU A 73 -21.65 -2.36 -8.61
N THR A 74 -22.06 -1.13 -8.94
CA THR A 74 -21.21 -0.20 -9.71
C THR A 74 -20.13 0.37 -8.79
N PRO A 75 -18.83 0.24 -9.16
CA PRO A 75 -17.75 0.84 -8.38
C PRO A 75 -17.86 2.36 -8.29
N ALA A 76 -17.72 2.92 -7.09
CA ALA A 76 -17.73 4.35 -6.86
C ALA A 76 -16.45 5.06 -7.34
N TYR A 77 -15.41 4.29 -7.63
CA TYR A 77 -14.12 4.77 -8.15
C TYR A 77 -13.48 3.70 -9.02
N LYS A 78 -12.46 4.06 -9.77
CA LYS A 78 -11.67 3.15 -10.61
C LYS A 78 -10.20 3.48 -10.52
N LEU A 79 -9.36 2.51 -10.88
CA LEU A 79 -7.92 2.69 -11.00
C LEU A 79 -7.60 3.50 -12.27
N VAL A 80 -6.81 4.56 -12.12
CA VAL A 80 -6.45 5.49 -13.20
C VAL A 80 -4.94 5.61 -13.40
N GLY A 81 -4.13 5.10 -12.46
CA GLY A 81 -2.69 5.19 -12.56
C GLY A 81 -1.93 4.23 -11.65
N THR A 82 -0.66 4.01 -11.98
CA THR A 82 0.33 3.33 -11.16
C THR A 82 1.28 4.39 -10.60
N TYR A 83 1.46 4.42 -9.28
CA TYR A 83 2.29 5.43 -8.64
C TYR A 83 3.69 4.91 -8.32
N VAL A 84 3.80 3.74 -7.69
CA VAL A 84 5.07 3.08 -7.38
C VAL A 84 5.12 1.72 -8.06
N GLU A 85 6.14 1.51 -8.91
CA GLU A 85 6.35 0.28 -9.66
C GLU A 85 7.12 -0.78 -8.85
N SER A 86 8.00 -0.35 -7.94
CA SER A 86 8.72 -1.31 -7.10
C SER A 86 7.80 -2.06 -6.14
N PRO A 87 8.12 -3.32 -5.85
CA PRO A 87 7.49 -4.05 -4.75
C PRO A 87 7.64 -3.31 -3.41
N LEU A 88 6.66 -3.47 -2.51
CA LEU A 88 6.76 -3.02 -1.13
C LEU A 88 7.44 -4.11 -0.29
N CYS A 89 8.45 -3.72 0.48
CA CYS A 89 9.08 -4.60 1.45
C CYS A 89 8.26 -4.65 2.75
N TRP A 90 7.69 -5.80 3.05
CA TRP A 90 6.97 -6.07 4.29
C TRP A 90 7.87 -6.81 5.27
N ALA A 91 8.29 -6.12 6.31
CA ALA A 91 9.04 -6.73 7.40
C ALA A 91 8.13 -7.59 8.28
N ILE A 92 8.63 -8.74 8.68
CA ILE A 92 7.97 -9.67 9.59
C ILE A 92 8.52 -9.41 10.99
N SER A 93 7.65 -8.96 11.88
CA SER A 93 7.99 -8.46 13.21
C SER A 93 7.41 -9.33 14.31
N VAL A 94 8.21 -9.58 15.32
CA VAL A 94 7.81 -10.25 16.57
C VAL A 94 8.20 -9.40 17.75
N GLY A 95 7.62 -9.64 18.92
CA GLY A 95 8.02 -8.97 20.15
C GLY A 95 9.50 -9.26 20.47
N ASN A 96 10.19 -8.30 21.10
CA ASN A 96 11.62 -8.43 21.38
C ASN A 96 11.96 -9.68 22.24
N LYS A 97 11.06 -10.08 23.13
CA LYS A 97 11.22 -11.28 23.99
C LYS A 97 10.66 -12.57 23.36
N SER A 98 10.18 -12.53 22.11
CA SER A 98 9.63 -13.69 21.44
C SER A 98 10.69 -14.78 21.22
N SER A 99 10.28 -16.03 21.39
CA SER A 99 11.11 -17.21 21.05
C SER A 99 11.16 -17.51 19.56
N VAL A 100 10.34 -16.84 18.73
CA VAL A 100 10.37 -16.96 17.26
C VAL A 100 11.65 -16.31 16.74
N ASN A 101 12.41 -17.03 15.91
CA ASN A 101 13.70 -16.56 15.38
C ASN A 101 13.77 -16.56 13.86
N SER A 102 12.83 -17.21 13.19
CA SER A 102 12.80 -17.28 11.73
C SER A 102 11.37 -17.29 11.20
N GLU A 103 11.23 -17.06 9.91
CA GLU A 103 9.94 -17.16 9.22
C GLU A 103 9.33 -18.57 9.32
N ASP A 104 10.16 -19.61 9.36
CA ASP A 104 9.71 -21.01 9.39
C ASP A 104 9.01 -21.37 10.71
N ASP A 105 9.28 -20.60 11.77
CA ASP A 105 8.64 -20.77 13.08
C ASP A 105 7.19 -20.21 13.11
N LEU A 106 6.73 -19.54 12.06
CA LEU A 106 5.47 -18.79 12.03
C LEU A 106 4.25 -19.64 11.67
N ASN A 107 4.45 -20.86 11.15
CA ASN A 107 3.32 -21.73 10.77
C ASN A 107 2.41 -22.00 11.98
N ALA A 108 1.10 -21.89 11.76
CA ALA A 108 0.05 -22.05 12.78
C ALA A 108 0.12 -21.07 13.97
N LYS A 109 0.87 -19.96 13.83
CA LYS A 109 0.94 -18.90 14.83
C LYS A 109 -0.19 -17.87 14.66
N ARG A 110 -0.36 -17.01 15.66
CA ARG A 110 -1.30 -15.89 15.65
C ARG A 110 -0.67 -14.74 14.89
N VAL A 111 -1.30 -14.31 13.79
CA VAL A 111 -0.89 -13.10 13.06
C VAL A 111 -1.75 -11.91 13.46
N GLY A 112 -1.11 -10.87 13.98
CA GLY A 112 -1.74 -9.57 14.18
C GLY A 112 -1.92 -8.85 12.86
N VAL A 113 -3.14 -8.38 12.58
CA VAL A 113 -3.47 -7.60 11.38
C VAL A 113 -4.22 -6.34 11.77
N SER A 114 -4.14 -5.28 10.96
CA SER A 114 -4.90 -4.07 11.27
C SER A 114 -6.41 -4.31 11.15
N ARG A 115 -6.83 -5.04 10.13
CA ARG A 115 -8.21 -5.52 9.91
C ARG A 115 -8.21 -6.66 8.91
N ILE A 116 -9.31 -7.41 8.86
CA ILE A 116 -9.52 -8.43 7.82
C ILE A 116 -9.54 -7.74 6.44
N GLY A 117 -8.71 -8.26 5.52
CA GLY A 117 -8.55 -7.72 4.17
C GLY A 117 -7.64 -6.49 4.07
N SER A 118 -6.89 -6.14 5.13
CA SER A 118 -5.83 -5.12 5.07
C SER A 118 -4.57 -5.66 4.38
N GLY A 119 -3.62 -4.77 4.04
CA GLY A 119 -2.32 -5.19 3.49
C GLY A 119 -1.60 -6.19 4.40
N SER A 120 -1.58 -5.97 5.72
CA SER A 120 -0.98 -6.92 6.68
C SER A 120 -1.68 -8.29 6.68
N TYR A 121 -3.00 -8.32 6.48
CA TYR A 121 -3.74 -9.57 6.29
C TYR A 121 -3.34 -10.27 4.98
N VAL A 122 -3.39 -9.55 3.85
CA VAL A 122 -3.06 -10.10 2.53
C VAL A 122 -1.63 -10.64 2.52
N MET A 123 -0.67 -9.88 3.03
CA MET A 123 0.73 -10.27 3.01
C MET A 123 1.03 -11.48 3.89
N SER A 124 0.28 -11.72 4.96
CA SER A 124 0.40 -12.95 5.73
C SER A 124 0.04 -14.19 4.89
N TYR A 125 -0.96 -14.08 4.02
CA TYR A 125 -1.32 -15.16 3.09
C TYR A 125 -0.32 -15.30 1.93
N VAL A 126 0.27 -14.20 1.45
CA VAL A 126 1.39 -14.26 0.48
C VAL A 126 2.56 -15.02 1.08
N LEU A 127 2.93 -14.76 2.34
CA LEU A 127 3.93 -15.52 3.06
C LEU A 127 3.57 -17.01 3.13
N ALA A 128 2.32 -17.33 3.50
CA ALA A 128 1.86 -18.71 3.60
C ALA A 128 1.88 -19.45 2.25
N ASP A 129 1.55 -18.77 1.14
CA ASP A 129 1.64 -19.33 -0.21
C ASP A 129 3.11 -19.61 -0.58
N GLN A 130 4.01 -18.65 -0.38
CA GLN A 130 5.45 -18.79 -0.63
C GLN A 130 6.09 -19.93 0.18
N LYS A 131 5.68 -20.10 1.43
CA LYS A 131 6.14 -21.20 2.31
C LYS A 131 5.41 -22.53 2.03
N GLY A 132 4.43 -22.55 1.12
CA GLY A 132 3.65 -23.73 0.77
C GLY A 132 2.69 -24.21 1.86
N TRP A 133 2.41 -23.38 2.88
CA TRP A 133 1.51 -23.74 3.99
C TRP A 133 0.05 -23.79 3.56
N LEU A 134 -0.35 -23.00 2.55
CA LEU A 134 -1.71 -23.04 1.98
C LEU A 134 -2.05 -24.38 1.32
N LYS A 135 -1.06 -25.20 0.95
CA LYS A 135 -1.27 -26.58 0.45
C LYS A 135 -1.78 -27.53 1.54
N LYS A 136 -1.49 -27.19 2.80
CA LYS A 136 -1.86 -28.04 3.97
C LYS A 136 -3.09 -27.51 4.70
N SER A 137 -3.31 -26.21 4.70
CA SER A 137 -4.44 -25.56 5.38
C SER A 137 -4.84 -24.29 4.66
N LYS A 138 -6.16 -24.06 4.49
CA LYS A 138 -6.70 -22.78 4.00
C LYS A 138 -6.60 -21.67 5.06
N SER A 139 -6.39 -22.01 6.32
CA SER A 139 -6.19 -21.08 7.43
C SER A 139 -4.87 -21.38 8.13
N PRO A 140 -3.73 -20.96 7.52
CA PRO A 140 -2.39 -21.28 8.04
C PRO A 140 -2.05 -20.53 9.32
N PHE A 141 -2.84 -19.51 9.67
CA PHE A 141 -2.67 -18.67 10.85
C PHE A 141 -3.99 -18.50 11.60
N GLU A 142 -3.89 -18.27 12.90
CA GLU A 142 -4.96 -17.61 13.66
C GLU A 142 -4.85 -16.11 13.44
N VAL A 143 -5.84 -15.51 12.77
CA VAL A 143 -5.82 -14.07 12.42
C VAL A 143 -6.44 -13.25 13.54
N VAL A 144 -5.69 -12.29 14.06
CA VAL A 144 -6.12 -11.42 15.17
C VAL A 144 -6.16 -9.95 14.71
N PRO A 145 -7.35 -9.37 14.46
CA PRO A 145 -7.48 -7.95 14.17
C PRO A 145 -7.17 -7.11 15.41
N LEU A 146 -6.16 -6.25 15.33
CA LEU A 146 -5.68 -5.42 16.44
C LEU A 146 -5.88 -3.91 16.22
N GLY A 147 -6.17 -3.48 14.98
CA GLY A 147 -6.45 -2.08 14.66
C GLY A 147 -5.25 -1.37 14.01
N ASP A 148 -4.63 -0.43 14.71
CA ASP A 148 -3.57 0.40 14.17
C ASP A 148 -2.16 -0.21 14.37
N PHE A 149 -1.15 0.45 13.80
CA PHE A 149 0.23 0.01 13.87
C PHE A 149 0.77 -0.06 15.32
N LYS A 150 0.33 0.86 16.19
CA LYS A 150 0.71 0.82 17.62
C LYS A 150 0.14 -0.41 18.32
N ALA A 151 -1.13 -0.70 18.09
CA ALA A 151 -1.79 -1.88 18.67
C ALA A 151 -1.17 -3.20 18.19
N LEU A 152 -0.67 -3.26 16.93
CA LEU A 152 0.08 -4.42 16.42
C LEU A 152 1.39 -4.63 17.20
N ARG A 153 2.18 -3.56 17.42
CA ARG A 153 3.42 -3.62 18.19
C ARG A 153 3.18 -4.01 19.65
N ASP A 154 2.19 -3.38 20.28
CA ASP A 154 1.80 -3.71 21.66
C ASP A 154 1.35 -5.18 21.76
N GLY A 155 0.58 -5.66 20.79
CA GLY A 155 0.04 -7.02 20.75
C GLY A 155 1.10 -8.13 20.69
N VAL A 156 2.17 -7.93 19.89
CA VAL A 156 3.27 -8.91 19.83
C VAL A 156 4.21 -8.81 21.04
N ASN A 157 4.35 -7.63 21.64
CA ASN A 157 5.18 -7.44 22.84
C ASN A 157 4.50 -7.98 24.12
N ALA A 158 3.18 -7.90 24.21
CA ALA A 158 2.41 -8.51 25.29
C ALA A 158 2.48 -10.05 25.24
N GLY A 159 2.62 -10.64 24.04
CA GLY A 159 2.76 -12.08 23.84
C GLY A 159 1.47 -12.88 23.99
N ASP A 160 0.38 -12.27 24.40
CA ASP A 160 -0.92 -12.91 24.61
C ASP A 160 -1.91 -12.71 23.46
N LYS A 161 -1.70 -11.70 22.60
CA LYS A 161 -2.63 -11.34 21.52
C LYS A 161 -2.17 -11.85 20.15
N ALA A 162 -0.92 -11.60 19.77
CA ALA A 162 -0.36 -12.04 18.51
C ALA A 162 1.08 -12.50 18.70
N ASP A 163 1.54 -13.40 17.83
CA ASP A 163 2.92 -13.89 17.84
C ASP A 163 3.79 -13.07 16.87
N PHE A 164 3.21 -12.61 15.76
CA PHE A 164 3.87 -11.75 14.79
C PHE A 164 2.88 -10.82 14.09
N PHE A 165 3.41 -9.79 13.42
CA PHE A 165 2.68 -8.97 12.45
C PHE A 165 3.59 -8.58 11.29
N MET A 166 3.00 -8.01 10.24
CA MET A 166 3.74 -7.55 9.07
C MET A 166 3.39 -6.09 8.78
N TRP A 167 4.42 -5.29 8.48
CA TRP A 167 4.27 -3.89 8.12
C TRP A 167 5.41 -3.45 7.20
N GLU A 168 5.27 -2.25 6.58
CA GLU A 168 6.32 -1.69 5.74
C GLU A 168 7.64 -1.58 6.50
N HIS A 169 8.73 -1.98 5.84
CA HIS A 169 10.04 -2.16 6.46
C HIS A 169 10.59 -0.89 7.12
N PHE A 170 10.68 0.21 6.36
CA PHE A 170 11.32 1.44 6.87
C PHE A 170 10.47 2.16 7.92
N THR A 171 9.14 2.09 7.82
CA THR A 171 8.22 2.56 8.87
C THR A 171 8.41 1.78 10.17
N THR A 172 8.81 0.50 10.08
CA THR A 172 9.01 -0.37 11.25
C THR A 172 10.43 -0.30 11.80
N LYS A 173 11.41 0.06 10.98
CA LYS A 173 12.84 -0.07 11.30
C LYS A 173 13.26 0.60 12.60
N LYS A 174 12.77 1.79 12.92
CA LYS A 174 13.08 2.48 14.19
C LYS A 174 12.75 1.67 15.45
N TYR A 175 11.79 0.75 15.36
CA TYR A 175 11.40 -0.14 16.47
C TYR A 175 12.28 -1.38 16.58
N TYR A 176 13.03 -1.72 15.53
CA TYR A 176 14.13 -2.68 15.61
C TYR A 176 15.36 -2.02 16.22
N ASP A 177 15.68 -0.82 15.77
CA ASP A 177 16.88 -0.07 16.20
C ASP A 177 16.82 0.28 17.70
N ASN A 178 15.63 0.58 18.23
CA ASN A 178 15.44 0.87 19.66
C ASN A 178 15.19 -0.38 20.54
N GLY A 179 15.15 -1.58 19.92
CA GLY A 179 14.95 -2.84 20.63
C GLY A 179 13.52 -3.12 21.09
N GLU A 180 12.52 -2.38 20.60
CA GLU A 180 11.10 -2.67 20.89
C GLU A 180 10.63 -3.94 20.19
N LEU A 181 11.08 -4.17 18.95
CA LEU A 181 10.72 -5.30 18.11
C LEU A 181 11.96 -6.09 17.66
N LYS A 182 11.71 -7.33 17.27
CA LYS A 182 12.69 -8.17 16.56
C LYS A 182 12.15 -8.48 15.15
N ARG A 183 13.00 -8.24 14.12
CA ARG A 183 12.72 -8.64 12.74
C ARG A 183 13.16 -10.09 12.53
N VAL A 184 12.28 -10.92 11.99
CA VAL A 184 12.55 -12.35 11.73
C VAL A 184 12.54 -12.71 10.25
N GLY A 185 12.18 -11.76 9.38
CA GLY A 185 12.20 -11.93 7.94
C GLY A 185 11.58 -10.76 7.20
N GLU A 186 11.42 -10.94 5.90
CA GLU A 186 10.74 -9.99 5.02
C GLU A 186 10.15 -10.68 3.81
N ILE A 187 9.10 -10.11 3.24
CA ILE A 187 8.57 -10.49 1.92
C ILE A 187 8.24 -9.25 1.11
N TYR A 188 8.18 -9.41 -0.19
CA TYR A 188 7.86 -8.34 -1.13
C TYR A 188 6.51 -8.58 -1.78
N THR A 189 5.77 -7.49 -2.03
CA THR A 189 4.54 -7.60 -2.81
C THR A 189 4.89 -8.11 -4.21
N PRO A 190 4.19 -9.12 -4.74
CA PRO A 190 4.43 -9.60 -6.11
C PRO A 190 3.71 -8.72 -7.16
N TRP A 191 3.54 -7.43 -6.88
CA TRP A 191 2.91 -6.42 -7.74
C TRP A 191 3.51 -5.04 -7.48
N PRO A 192 3.36 -4.07 -8.42
CA PRO A 192 3.58 -2.64 -8.18
C PRO A 192 2.80 -2.18 -6.95
N SER A 193 3.50 -1.58 -6.00
CA SER A 193 2.99 -1.43 -4.64
C SER A 193 1.91 -0.37 -4.46
N TRP A 194 1.93 0.72 -5.26
CA TRP A 194 0.99 1.82 -5.09
C TRP A 194 0.29 2.21 -6.38
N MET A 195 -1.01 2.46 -6.28
CA MET A 195 -1.84 2.90 -7.38
C MET A 195 -2.56 4.22 -7.07
N ILE A 196 -3.08 4.82 -8.13
CA ILE A 196 -3.94 6.00 -8.11
C ILE A 196 -5.34 5.56 -8.50
N ALA A 197 -6.31 5.89 -7.65
CA ALA A 197 -7.73 5.67 -7.88
C ALA A 197 -8.46 7.01 -7.97
N ALA A 198 -9.48 7.11 -8.82
CA ALA A 198 -10.30 8.30 -8.97
C ALA A 198 -11.80 7.96 -9.09
N ARG A 199 -12.65 8.82 -8.53
CA ARG A 199 -14.11 8.68 -8.61
C ARG A 199 -14.62 8.92 -10.03
N ASP A 200 -14.16 9.98 -10.65
CA ASP A 200 -14.48 10.31 -12.04
C ASP A 200 -13.21 10.26 -12.91
N ALA A 201 -13.05 9.15 -13.65
CA ALA A 201 -11.91 8.97 -14.55
C ALA A 201 -11.96 9.87 -15.79
N THR A 202 -13.06 10.58 -16.03
CA THR A 202 -13.26 11.51 -17.16
C THR A 202 -12.93 12.96 -16.79
N ASP A 203 -12.67 13.25 -15.51
CA ASP A 203 -12.28 14.60 -15.08
C ASP A 203 -10.93 15.02 -15.71
N LYS A 204 -10.97 16.08 -16.52
CA LYS A 204 -9.77 16.61 -17.20
C LYS A 204 -8.67 17.06 -16.23
N LYS A 205 -9.01 17.37 -14.97
CA LYS A 205 -8.04 17.73 -13.95
C LYS A 205 -7.07 16.56 -13.64
N LEU A 206 -7.47 15.31 -13.91
CA LEU A 206 -6.60 14.14 -13.75
C LEU A 206 -5.40 14.16 -14.72
N GLU A 207 -5.54 14.73 -15.91
CA GLU A 207 -4.43 14.84 -16.86
C GLU A 207 -3.38 15.84 -16.34
N VAL A 208 -3.83 16.99 -15.85
CA VAL A 208 -2.96 17.99 -15.24
C VAL A 208 -2.30 17.45 -13.98
N MET A 209 -3.07 16.76 -13.12
CA MET A 209 -2.54 16.10 -11.93
C MET A 209 -1.44 15.10 -12.29
N ALA A 210 -1.68 14.22 -13.27
CA ALA A 210 -0.70 13.21 -13.69
C ALA A 210 0.57 13.85 -14.24
N GLU A 211 0.45 14.93 -15.06
CA GLU A 211 1.60 15.67 -15.56
C GLU A 211 2.44 16.26 -14.41
N LYS A 212 1.78 16.98 -13.47
CA LYS A 212 2.48 17.58 -12.33
C LYS A 212 3.08 16.55 -11.39
N LEU A 213 2.41 15.43 -11.20
CA LEU A 213 2.92 14.32 -10.39
C LEU A 213 4.13 13.64 -11.06
N ASN A 214 4.14 13.49 -12.39
CA ASN A 214 5.30 13.03 -13.13
C ASN A 214 6.50 13.98 -12.95
N GLN A 215 6.27 15.31 -12.97
CA GLN A 215 7.30 16.30 -12.69
C GLN A 215 7.81 16.18 -11.24
N GLY A 216 6.93 15.97 -10.27
CA GLY A 216 7.30 15.71 -8.86
C GLY A 216 8.12 14.43 -8.68
N VAL A 217 7.80 13.37 -9.42
CA VAL A 217 8.57 12.11 -9.44
C VAL A 217 9.96 12.33 -10.06
N ALA A 218 10.05 13.07 -11.17
CA ALA A 218 11.34 13.39 -11.78
C ALA A 218 12.20 14.22 -10.81
N TRP A 219 11.63 15.24 -10.20
CA TRP A 219 12.31 16.07 -9.20
C TRP A 219 12.83 15.24 -8.02
N PHE A 220 12.01 14.34 -7.49
CA PHE A 220 12.40 13.42 -6.41
C PHE A 220 13.65 12.59 -6.75
N ARG A 221 13.75 12.10 -8.00
CA ARG A 221 14.90 11.32 -8.45
C ARG A 221 16.16 12.15 -8.62
N GLU A 222 16.02 13.36 -9.14
CA GLU A 222 17.13 14.26 -9.50
C GLU A 222 17.66 15.03 -8.28
N HIS A 223 16.84 15.23 -7.24
CA HIS A 223 17.14 16.03 -6.05
C HIS A 223 17.08 15.19 -4.78
N GLN A 224 17.94 14.16 -4.70
CA GLN A 224 17.92 13.19 -3.60
C GLN A 224 18.17 13.82 -2.22
N GLU A 225 19.04 14.84 -2.14
CA GLU A 225 19.29 15.58 -0.89
C GLU A 225 18.01 16.25 -0.38
N GLU A 226 17.30 17.00 -1.24
CA GLU A 226 16.02 17.61 -0.87
C GLU A 226 14.97 16.56 -0.51
N SER A 227 14.99 15.41 -1.19
CA SER A 227 14.08 14.31 -0.90
C SER A 227 14.32 13.74 0.50
N VAL A 228 15.56 13.53 0.89
CA VAL A 228 15.95 13.10 2.25
C VAL A 228 15.58 14.17 3.28
N GLU A 229 15.89 15.43 3.02
CA GLU A 229 15.53 16.55 3.91
C GLU A 229 14.02 16.65 4.13
N HIS A 230 13.22 16.50 3.06
CA HIS A 230 11.76 16.50 3.18
C HIS A 230 11.28 15.32 4.04
N ILE A 231 11.77 14.11 3.78
CA ILE A 231 11.38 12.89 4.51
C ILE A 231 11.72 13.02 5.99
N THR A 232 12.96 13.40 6.32
CA THR A 232 13.42 13.49 7.71
C THR A 232 12.88 14.70 8.47
N GLY A 233 12.55 15.78 7.75
CA GLY A 233 12.00 16.99 8.34
C GLY A 233 10.50 16.97 8.58
N THR A 234 9.76 16.11 7.86
CA THR A 234 8.29 16.06 7.93
C THR A 234 7.74 14.74 8.50
N MET A 235 8.56 13.69 8.53
CA MET A 235 8.19 12.35 8.97
C MET A 235 9.26 11.76 9.89
N GLU A 236 8.91 10.70 10.61
CA GLU A 236 9.80 10.09 11.62
C GLU A 236 10.73 9.02 11.03
N TYR A 237 11.54 9.39 10.04
CA TYR A 237 12.59 8.53 9.47
C TYR A 237 13.98 9.10 9.79
N SER A 238 14.97 8.22 9.98
CA SER A 238 16.36 8.64 10.06
C SER A 238 16.90 8.99 8.68
N GLN A 239 17.96 9.78 8.63
CA GLN A 239 18.65 10.10 7.36
C GLN A 239 19.21 8.84 6.71
N GLU A 240 19.71 7.90 7.51
CA GLU A 240 20.22 6.61 7.03
C GLU A 240 19.10 5.80 6.35
N ASP A 241 17.92 5.70 6.98
CA ASP A 241 16.80 4.95 6.46
C ASP A 241 16.20 5.60 5.21
N ALA A 242 16.08 6.93 5.19
CA ALA A 242 15.65 7.67 4.00
C ALA A 242 16.58 7.41 2.81
N ASN A 243 17.91 7.50 3.02
CA ASN A 243 18.89 7.19 1.97
C ASN A 243 18.88 5.72 1.53
N ALA A 244 18.63 4.79 2.45
CA ALA A 244 18.50 3.37 2.11
C ALA A 244 17.24 3.10 1.29
N TRP A 245 16.12 3.70 1.67
CA TRP A 245 14.85 3.58 0.95
C TRP A 245 14.92 4.16 -0.46
N LEU A 246 15.54 5.32 -0.67
CA LEU A 246 15.70 5.92 -1.99
C LEU A 246 16.34 4.97 -3.01
N LYS A 247 17.19 4.04 -2.56
CA LYS A 247 17.85 3.05 -3.42
C LYS A 247 16.94 1.90 -3.83
N THR A 248 15.82 1.71 -3.15
CA THR A 248 14.90 0.58 -3.37
C THR A 248 13.60 0.99 -4.06
N VAL A 249 13.17 2.24 -3.89
CA VAL A 249 11.91 2.72 -4.46
C VAL A 249 12.05 3.05 -5.95
N LYS A 250 11.06 2.61 -6.71
CA LYS A 250 10.89 3.01 -8.12
C LYS A 250 9.48 3.52 -8.34
N PHE A 251 9.35 4.84 -8.43
CA PHE A 251 8.11 5.47 -8.90
C PHE A 251 7.94 5.25 -10.41
N ALA A 252 6.69 5.25 -10.88
CA ALA A 252 6.40 5.15 -12.30
C ALA A 252 6.96 6.36 -13.07
N ASP A 253 7.55 6.13 -14.26
CA ASP A 253 8.00 7.19 -15.16
C ASP A 253 6.82 8.01 -15.69
N ASN A 254 5.68 7.36 -15.86
CA ASN A 254 4.40 7.97 -16.13
C ASN A 254 3.36 7.35 -15.21
N VAL A 255 2.82 8.16 -14.30
CA VAL A 255 1.86 7.68 -13.31
C VAL A 255 0.48 7.39 -13.91
N ARG A 256 0.19 7.84 -15.14
CA ARG A 256 -1.11 7.63 -15.79
C ARG A 256 -1.20 6.24 -16.38
N GLY A 257 -2.31 5.57 -16.11
CA GLY A 257 -2.65 4.25 -16.64
C GLY A 257 -2.19 3.09 -15.75
N VAL A 258 -2.90 2.00 -15.87
CA VAL A 258 -2.73 0.77 -15.09
C VAL A 258 -2.62 -0.41 -16.05
N ASP A 259 -1.68 -1.29 -15.80
CA ASP A 259 -1.60 -2.58 -16.45
C ASP A 259 -2.67 -3.52 -15.86
N SER A 260 -3.59 -3.97 -16.71
CA SER A 260 -4.66 -4.88 -16.31
C SER A 260 -4.13 -6.24 -15.84
N GLY A 261 -3.00 -6.70 -16.38
CA GLY A 261 -2.35 -7.95 -15.97
C GLY A 261 -1.88 -7.90 -14.51
N VAL A 262 -1.40 -6.74 -14.05
CA VAL A 262 -1.06 -6.53 -12.63
C VAL A 262 -2.30 -6.68 -11.76
N VAL A 263 -3.43 -6.12 -12.15
CA VAL A 263 -4.68 -6.23 -11.40
C VAL A 263 -5.19 -7.67 -11.37
N GLU A 264 -5.14 -8.38 -12.50
CA GLU A 264 -5.50 -9.80 -12.61
C GLU A 264 -4.62 -10.68 -11.70
N HIS A 265 -3.32 -10.46 -11.73
CA HIS A 265 -2.37 -11.16 -10.86
C HIS A 265 -2.68 -10.91 -9.38
N THR A 266 -2.93 -9.64 -9.01
CA THR A 266 -3.30 -9.27 -7.64
C THR A 266 -4.60 -9.96 -7.21
N ILE A 267 -5.64 -9.97 -8.05
CA ILE A 267 -6.90 -10.67 -7.81
C ILE A 267 -6.63 -12.16 -7.51
N SER A 268 -5.83 -12.83 -8.36
CA SER A 268 -5.50 -14.24 -8.18
C SER A 268 -4.88 -14.53 -6.80
N ILE A 269 -3.99 -13.67 -6.32
CA ILE A 269 -3.38 -13.84 -5.00
C ILE A 269 -4.39 -13.55 -3.88
N LEU A 270 -5.22 -12.51 -4.03
CA LEU A 270 -6.28 -12.22 -3.06
C LEU A 270 -7.30 -13.34 -2.94
N GLN A 271 -7.59 -14.05 -4.04
CA GLN A 271 -8.44 -15.24 -4.03
C GLN A 271 -7.78 -16.40 -3.29
N LYS A 272 -6.50 -16.69 -3.57
CA LYS A 272 -5.74 -17.71 -2.84
C LYS A 272 -5.71 -17.44 -1.34
N GLY A 273 -5.57 -16.16 -0.95
CA GLY A 273 -5.60 -15.70 0.45
C GLY A 273 -7.01 -15.64 1.07
N GLY A 274 -8.06 -16.00 0.33
CA GLY A 274 -9.43 -15.95 0.84
C GLY A 274 -9.97 -14.53 1.11
N VAL A 275 -9.31 -13.49 0.57
CA VAL A 275 -9.76 -12.09 0.64
C VAL A 275 -10.87 -11.81 -0.35
N LEU A 276 -10.76 -12.42 -1.52
CA LEU A 276 -11.76 -12.43 -2.59
C LEU A 276 -12.25 -13.85 -2.84
N ASP A 277 -13.49 -13.98 -3.25
CA ASP A 277 -14.06 -15.23 -3.76
C ASP A 277 -13.95 -15.31 -5.30
N ASP A 278 -14.30 -16.44 -5.88
CA ASP A 278 -14.24 -16.66 -7.32
C ASP A 278 -15.29 -15.84 -8.10
N LYS A 279 -16.20 -15.13 -7.41
CA LYS A 279 -17.32 -14.37 -8.01
C LYS A 279 -16.97 -12.90 -8.27
N ASN A 280 -15.71 -12.47 -8.02
CA ASN A 280 -15.32 -11.06 -8.10
C ASN A 280 -15.41 -10.42 -9.51
N GLY A 281 -15.78 -11.17 -10.54
CA GLY A 281 -15.95 -10.64 -11.90
C GLY A 281 -14.67 -10.24 -12.64
N GLY A 282 -13.48 -10.54 -12.10
CA GLY A 282 -12.19 -10.20 -12.69
C GLY A 282 -11.92 -8.70 -12.70
N VAL A 283 -11.10 -8.22 -13.66
CA VAL A 283 -10.68 -6.81 -13.80
C VAL A 283 -11.77 -5.90 -14.32
N LYS A 284 -12.87 -6.45 -14.85
CA LYS A 284 -13.92 -5.66 -15.48
C LYS A 284 -14.45 -4.57 -14.57
N GLY A 285 -14.39 -3.32 -15.04
CA GLY A 285 -14.85 -2.16 -14.28
C GLY A 285 -13.89 -1.64 -13.21
N MET A 286 -12.74 -2.30 -12.96
CA MET A 286 -11.76 -1.84 -11.97
C MET A 286 -10.80 -0.80 -12.56
N VAL A 287 -10.39 -0.95 -13.82
CA VAL A 287 -9.43 -0.09 -14.51
C VAL A 287 -10.18 0.84 -15.45
N ALA A 288 -9.97 2.14 -15.33
CA ALA A 288 -10.56 3.15 -16.20
C ALA A 288 -9.58 3.63 -17.27
N ILE A 289 -8.29 3.73 -16.96
CA ILE A 289 -7.24 4.15 -17.87
C ILE A 289 -6.24 3.01 -17.94
N SER A 290 -6.22 2.31 -19.07
CA SER A 290 -5.26 1.22 -19.30
C SER A 290 -3.92 1.78 -19.80
N ARG A 291 -2.84 1.13 -19.38
CA ARG A 291 -1.49 1.29 -19.92
C ARG A 291 -1.18 0.01 -20.70
N SER A 292 -0.77 0.13 -21.98
CA SER A 292 -0.27 -1.03 -22.72
C SER A 292 0.99 -1.55 -22.04
N GLU A 293 1.13 -2.87 -21.94
CA GLU A 293 2.37 -3.51 -21.49
C GLU A 293 3.56 -2.92 -22.24
N ARG A 294 4.54 -2.39 -21.54
CA ARG A 294 5.85 -2.15 -22.15
C ARG A 294 6.46 -3.54 -22.31
N GLY A 295 6.60 -3.97 -23.57
CA GLY A 295 7.30 -5.22 -23.88
C GLY A 295 8.62 -5.27 -23.10
N HIS A 296 8.81 -6.33 -22.37
CA HIS A 296 10.04 -6.65 -21.64
C HIS A 296 11.18 -6.96 -22.58
#